data_3ec7917b9940b236caa209aa91dfc2ca
#
_entry.id   3ec7917b9940b236caa209aa91dfc2ca
#
_cell.length_a   1.000
_cell.length_b   1.000
_cell.length_c   1.000
_cell.angle_alpha   90.00
_cell.angle_beta   90.00
_cell.angle_gamma   90.00
#
_symmetry.space_group_name_H-M   'P 1'
#
loop_
_entity.id
_entity.type
_entity.pdbx_description
1 polymer ?
#
loop_
_entity_poly.entity_id
_entity_poly.type
_entity_poly.pdbx_seq_one_letter_code
_entity_poly.pdbx_strand_id
1 'polypeptide(L)'
;MDQSATSLHDKLRQLKERSGLSLRAIAREMGYSQASSIQRYFSADYPETGLPANFISKLLAVLPGKGEPAITRDEILALADGSVAEIQKKIPDLPKSGVPIVGEVAAGLWMEAALFEAENSIESTVSYDIRFPAQAQYVVRVRGESLNRIAGNGDLLLCVDYLAAGIELKENDLVLVERSRDEGMTIERTAKRLVNLNGQSELMPESDDPRFQETIVYREGDADHTEVKIKAKIVMVFKPL
;
A
#
# COMPACT_ATOMS: atom_id res chain seq x y z
N MET A 1 -17.86 33.68 -24.43
CA MET A 1 -18.44 32.76 -23.44
C MET A 1 -17.42 32.64 -22.32
N ASP A 2 -17.70 33.36 -21.24
CA ASP A 2 -16.79 33.50 -20.11
C ASP A 2 -16.76 32.19 -19.30
N GLN A 3 -15.66 31.42 -19.37
CA GLN A 3 -15.43 30.33 -18.45
C GLN A 3 -15.00 30.96 -17.13
N SER A 4 -15.97 31.29 -16.28
CA SER A 4 -15.68 31.69 -14.92
C SER A 4 -14.89 30.56 -14.26
N ALA A 5 -13.61 30.83 -13.97
CA ALA A 5 -12.74 29.91 -13.28
C ALA A 5 -13.40 29.54 -11.94
N THR A 6 -13.78 28.27 -11.77
CA THR A 6 -14.37 27.76 -10.54
C THR A 6 -13.42 28.05 -9.38
N SER A 7 -13.90 28.76 -8.35
CA SER A 7 -13.06 29.16 -7.22
C SER A 7 -12.51 27.96 -6.46
N LEU A 8 -11.41 28.17 -5.73
CA LEU A 8 -10.85 27.13 -4.84
C LEU A 8 -11.90 26.60 -3.85
N HIS A 9 -12.67 27.51 -3.26
CA HIS A 9 -13.79 27.22 -2.36
C HIS A 9 -14.82 26.31 -3.03
N ASP A 10 -15.23 26.63 -4.27
CA ASP A 10 -16.24 25.84 -4.99
C ASP A 10 -15.73 24.43 -5.30
N LYS A 11 -14.47 24.31 -5.73
CA LYS A 11 -13.83 23.02 -5.98
C LYS A 11 -13.79 22.15 -4.71
N LEU A 12 -13.35 22.72 -3.60
CA LEU A 12 -13.25 22.01 -2.33
C LEU A 12 -14.63 21.61 -1.80
N ARG A 13 -15.63 22.47 -1.98
CA ARG A 13 -17.03 22.19 -1.63
C ARG A 13 -17.59 21.04 -2.47
N GLN A 14 -17.35 21.04 -3.78
CA GLN A 14 -17.77 19.97 -4.69
C GLN A 14 -17.15 18.62 -4.28
N LEU A 15 -15.86 18.58 -3.94
CA LEU A 15 -15.21 17.37 -3.45
C LEU A 15 -15.83 16.86 -2.14
N LYS A 16 -16.12 17.77 -1.21
CA LYS A 16 -16.82 17.41 0.04
C LYS A 16 -18.22 16.84 -0.24
N GLU A 17 -19.02 17.51 -1.06
CA GLU A 17 -20.38 17.07 -1.41
C GLU A 17 -20.33 15.71 -2.10
N ARG A 18 -19.45 15.55 -3.08
CA ARG A 18 -19.27 14.27 -3.81
C ARG A 18 -18.79 13.14 -2.90
N SER A 19 -17.94 13.43 -1.90
CA SER A 19 -17.46 12.43 -0.95
C SER A 19 -18.56 11.88 -0.04
N GLY A 20 -19.71 12.55 0.08
CA GLY A 20 -20.76 12.21 1.03
C GLY A 20 -20.40 12.45 2.50
N LEU A 21 -19.21 13.00 2.80
CA LEU A 21 -18.75 13.22 4.16
C LEU A 21 -19.15 14.59 4.70
N SER A 22 -19.54 14.63 5.97
CA SER A 22 -19.67 15.88 6.70
C SER A 22 -18.29 16.49 6.98
N LEU A 23 -18.22 17.81 7.14
CA LEU A 23 -16.98 18.51 7.50
C LEU A 23 -16.36 17.97 8.79
N ARG A 24 -17.20 17.54 9.75
CA ARG A 24 -16.78 16.91 11.00
C ARG A 24 -16.15 15.53 10.75
N ALA A 25 -16.70 14.75 9.82
CA ALA A 25 -16.13 13.44 9.45
C ALA A 25 -14.78 13.62 8.76
N ILE A 26 -14.67 14.54 7.80
CA ILE A 26 -13.40 14.86 7.12
C ILE A 26 -12.37 15.31 8.16
N ALA A 27 -12.68 16.24 9.05
CA ALA A 27 -11.76 16.70 10.08
C ALA A 27 -11.23 15.56 10.95
N ARG A 28 -12.14 14.67 11.41
CA ARG A 28 -11.78 13.50 12.23
C ARG A 28 -10.86 12.53 11.48
N GLU A 29 -11.18 12.21 10.24
CA GLU A 29 -10.35 11.32 9.40
C GLU A 29 -8.97 11.94 9.08
N MET A 30 -8.91 13.27 8.99
CA MET A 30 -7.65 14.03 8.87
C MET A 30 -6.86 14.18 10.18
N GLY A 31 -7.34 13.59 11.29
CA GLY A 31 -6.69 13.67 12.60
C GLY A 31 -6.90 14.98 13.37
N TYR A 32 -7.91 15.78 13.02
CA TYR A 32 -8.29 16.97 13.79
C TYR A 32 -9.40 16.65 14.81
N SER A 33 -9.29 17.23 15.99
CA SER A 33 -10.28 17.03 17.07
C SER A 33 -11.62 17.74 16.79
N GLN A 34 -11.61 18.83 16.00
CA GLN A 34 -12.79 19.64 15.73
C GLN A 34 -12.89 20.06 14.27
N ALA A 35 -14.13 20.17 13.75
CA ALA A 35 -14.42 20.65 12.40
C ALA A 35 -13.95 22.10 12.17
N SER A 36 -13.99 22.93 13.21
CA SER A 36 -13.51 24.32 13.16
C SER A 36 -12.06 24.45 12.74
N SER A 37 -11.23 23.44 13.01
CA SER A 37 -9.82 23.42 12.60
C SER A 37 -9.62 23.45 11.08
N ILE A 38 -10.60 22.96 10.32
CA ILE A 38 -10.53 22.92 8.85
C ILE A 38 -11.55 23.84 8.17
N GLN A 39 -12.51 24.38 8.93
CA GLN A 39 -13.63 25.18 8.41
C GLN A 39 -13.17 26.39 7.59
N ARG A 40 -12.07 27.03 7.98
CA ARG A 40 -11.50 28.17 7.26
C ARG A 40 -11.19 27.90 5.80
N TYR A 41 -10.74 26.67 5.48
CA TYR A 41 -10.40 26.26 4.11
C TYR A 41 -11.64 26.07 3.22
N PHE A 42 -12.80 25.84 3.84
CA PHE A 42 -14.10 25.68 3.18
C PHE A 42 -14.92 27.01 3.20
N SER A 43 -14.32 28.12 3.62
CA SER A 43 -14.96 29.44 3.60
C SER A 43 -14.71 30.12 2.26
N ALA A 44 -15.74 30.83 1.76
CA ALA A 44 -15.61 31.67 0.58
C ALA A 44 -14.62 32.84 0.79
N ASP A 45 -14.40 33.22 2.06
CA ASP A 45 -13.47 34.27 2.46
C ASP A 45 -12.02 33.78 2.64
N TYR A 46 -11.71 32.55 2.28
CA TYR A 46 -10.34 32.03 2.35
C TYR A 46 -9.45 32.78 1.35
N PRO A 47 -8.41 33.50 1.81
CA PRO A 47 -7.73 34.51 1.01
C PRO A 47 -6.72 33.94 0.00
N GLU A 48 -6.37 32.63 0.10
CA GLU A 48 -5.33 32.03 -0.70
C GLU A 48 -5.87 31.43 -1.99
N THR A 49 -5.05 31.39 -3.02
CA THR A 49 -5.38 30.78 -4.32
C THR A 49 -5.25 29.28 -4.34
N GLY A 50 -4.60 28.70 -3.33
CA GLY A 50 -4.38 27.26 -3.17
C GLY A 50 -4.32 26.84 -1.70
N LEU A 51 -4.37 25.55 -1.47
CA LEU A 51 -4.30 24.94 -0.14
C LEU A 51 -2.85 24.63 0.25
N PRO A 52 -2.48 24.80 1.52
CA PRO A 52 -1.12 24.47 1.97
C PRO A 52 -0.83 22.97 1.87
N ALA A 53 0.42 22.64 1.60
CA ALA A 53 0.89 21.26 1.35
C ALA A 53 0.50 20.26 2.45
N ASN A 54 0.59 20.65 3.73
CA ASN A 54 0.21 19.81 4.85
C ASN A 54 -1.30 19.51 4.90
N PHE A 55 -2.15 20.44 4.42
CA PHE A 55 -3.59 20.21 4.31
C PHE A 55 -3.92 19.31 3.13
N ILE A 56 -3.25 19.52 1.98
CA ILE A 56 -3.35 18.64 0.80
C ILE A 56 -2.95 17.20 1.16
N SER A 57 -1.84 16.99 1.88
CA SER A 57 -1.40 15.67 2.32
C SER A 57 -2.50 14.94 3.11
N LYS A 58 -3.16 15.63 4.03
CA LYS A 58 -4.25 15.06 4.82
C LYS A 58 -5.50 14.79 3.99
N LEU A 59 -5.85 15.66 3.03
CA LEU A 59 -6.96 15.41 2.11
C LEU A 59 -6.71 14.19 1.22
N LEU A 60 -5.45 13.99 0.77
CA LEU A 60 -5.03 12.83 -0.01
C LEU A 60 -5.14 11.51 0.75
N ALA A 61 -5.09 11.54 2.07
CA ALA A 61 -5.31 10.35 2.90
C ALA A 61 -6.80 10.02 3.10
N VAL A 62 -7.72 10.99 2.85
CA VAL A 62 -9.13 10.86 3.24
C VAL A 62 -10.08 10.76 2.04
N LEU A 63 -9.90 11.58 1.01
CA LEU A 63 -10.90 11.75 -0.05
C LEU A 63 -10.77 10.84 -1.28
N PRO A 64 -9.57 10.38 -1.70
CA PRO A 64 -9.43 9.54 -2.91
C PRO A 64 -10.32 8.30 -2.85
N GLY A 65 -10.95 7.99 -3.99
CA GLY A 65 -11.83 6.83 -4.12
C GLY A 65 -13.24 7.01 -3.56
N LYS A 66 -13.54 8.11 -2.85
CA LYS A 66 -14.87 8.41 -2.33
C LYS A 66 -15.73 9.10 -3.40
N GLY A 67 -17.05 8.87 -3.32
CA GLY A 67 -18.04 9.51 -4.19
C GLY A 67 -18.21 8.88 -5.56
N GLU A 68 -19.17 9.41 -6.32
CA GLU A 68 -19.44 9.00 -7.69
C GLU A 68 -19.61 10.24 -8.58
N PRO A 69 -18.72 10.42 -9.59
CA PRO A 69 -17.51 9.63 -9.84
C PRO A 69 -16.50 9.72 -8.70
N ALA A 70 -15.66 8.69 -8.56
CA ALA A 70 -14.66 8.62 -7.51
C ALA A 70 -13.70 9.82 -7.56
N ILE A 71 -13.43 10.42 -6.39
CA ILE A 71 -12.49 11.54 -6.27
C ILE A 71 -11.08 11.02 -6.58
N THR A 72 -10.41 11.70 -7.51
CA THR A 72 -9.04 11.35 -7.91
C THR A 72 -8.02 12.13 -7.07
N ARG A 73 -6.80 11.62 -7.03
CA ARG A 73 -5.67 12.29 -6.39
C ARG A 73 -5.33 13.60 -7.10
N ASP A 74 -5.40 13.61 -8.43
CA ASP A 74 -5.07 14.80 -9.25
C ASP A 74 -6.03 15.94 -9.00
N GLU A 75 -7.32 15.65 -8.76
CA GLU A 75 -8.29 16.68 -8.37
C GLU A 75 -7.92 17.34 -7.04
N ILE A 76 -7.37 16.59 -6.08
CA ILE A 76 -6.95 17.12 -4.79
C ILE A 76 -5.63 17.90 -4.93
N LEU A 77 -4.68 17.36 -5.70
CA LEU A 77 -3.40 18.04 -5.96
C LEU A 77 -3.59 19.37 -6.70
N ALA A 78 -4.58 19.46 -7.58
CA ALA A 78 -4.94 20.69 -8.29
C ALA A 78 -5.48 21.82 -7.37
N LEU A 79 -5.77 21.53 -6.09
CA LEU A 79 -6.16 22.52 -5.09
C LEU A 79 -4.97 23.16 -4.36
N ALA A 80 -3.76 22.66 -4.58
CA ALA A 80 -2.60 23.10 -3.82
C ALA A 80 -2.04 24.43 -4.31
N ASP A 81 -1.39 25.14 -3.39
CA ASP A 81 -0.62 26.35 -3.72
C ASP A 81 0.75 25.95 -4.27
N GLY A 82 0.97 26.20 -5.57
CA GLY A 82 2.20 25.87 -6.29
C GLY A 82 2.06 24.74 -7.31
N SER A 83 3.14 24.45 -8.02
CA SER A 83 3.16 23.35 -8.99
C SER A 83 3.15 21.98 -8.26
N VAL A 84 2.58 20.96 -8.92
CA VAL A 84 2.57 19.58 -8.38
C VAL A 84 3.99 19.12 -8.01
N ALA A 85 5.01 19.51 -8.78
CA ALA A 85 6.41 19.18 -8.51
C ALA A 85 6.95 19.87 -7.24
N GLU A 86 6.53 21.12 -6.94
CA GLU A 86 6.90 21.82 -5.70
C GLU A 86 6.20 21.24 -4.49
N ILE A 87 4.95 20.80 -4.66
CA ILE A 87 4.18 20.15 -3.60
C ILE A 87 4.80 18.80 -3.28
N GLN A 88 5.20 18.01 -4.27
CA GLN A 88 5.90 16.74 -4.07
C GLN A 88 7.21 16.91 -3.30
N LYS A 89 7.93 18.01 -3.49
CA LYS A 89 9.12 18.34 -2.67
C LYS A 89 8.79 18.70 -1.22
N LYS A 90 7.66 19.36 -1.00
CA LYS A 90 7.21 19.80 0.36
C LYS A 90 6.53 18.68 1.14
N ILE A 91 6.07 17.62 0.46
CA ILE A 91 5.44 16.46 1.06
C ILE A 91 6.27 15.23 0.62
N PRO A 92 7.39 14.94 1.31
CA PRO A 92 8.28 13.82 0.94
C PRO A 92 7.59 12.47 0.91
N ASP A 93 6.56 12.31 1.77
CA ASP A 93 5.75 11.09 1.90
C ASP A 93 4.48 11.11 1.02
N LEU A 94 4.41 11.99 0.00
CA LEU A 94 3.30 11.92 -0.94
C LEU A 94 3.39 10.56 -1.66
N PRO A 95 2.42 9.65 -1.49
CA PRO A 95 2.50 8.38 -2.20
C PRO A 95 2.60 8.69 -3.70
N LYS A 96 3.63 8.21 -4.33
CA LYS A 96 3.82 8.23 -5.78
C LYS A 96 2.55 7.69 -6.45
N SER A 97 2.37 7.88 -7.74
CA SER A 97 1.16 7.51 -8.50
C SER A 97 0.74 6.04 -8.37
N GLY A 98 1.59 5.15 -7.84
CA GLY A 98 1.31 3.75 -7.57
C GLY A 98 2.12 3.19 -6.42
N VAL A 99 1.71 2.03 -5.93
CA VAL A 99 2.44 1.28 -4.89
C VAL A 99 3.79 0.85 -5.44
N PRO A 100 4.92 1.09 -4.75
CA PRO A 100 6.24 0.75 -5.27
C PRO A 100 6.42 -0.77 -5.42
N ILE A 101 7.07 -1.20 -6.51
CA ILE A 101 7.58 -2.58 -6.65
C ILE A 101 8.93 -2.63 -5.94
N VAL A 102 9.04 -3.45 -4.90
CA VAL A 102 10.23 -3.53 -4.05
C VAL A 102 10.98 -4.85 -4.18
N GLY A 103 10.75 -5.59 -5.24
CA GLY A 103 11.46 -6.84 -5.49
C GLY A 103 10.60 -7.96 -6.03
N GLU A 104 11.15 -9.17 -5.97
CA GLU A 104 10.55 -10.37 -6.54
C GLU A 104 10.30 -11.44 -5.47
N VAL A 105 9.38 -12.34 -5.78
CA VAL A 105 9.07 -13.52 -4.98
C VAL A 105 9.24 -14.78 -5.83
N ALA A 106 10.14 -15.67 -5.41
CA ALA A 106 10.44 -16.91 -6.11
C ALA A 106 10.89 -17.99 -5.12
N ALA A 107 10.10 -19.05 -4.94
CA ALA A 107 10.51 -20.18 -4.10
C ALA A 107 11.73 -20.91 -4.70
N GLY A 108 12.65 -21.28 -3.84
CA GLY A 108 13.91 -21.95 -4.22
C GLY A 108 15.00 -21.02 -4.74
N LEU A 109 14.73 -19.73 -4.88
CA LEU A 109 15.74 -18.73 -5.28
C LEU A 109 16.33 -18.04 -4.04
N TRP A 110 17.53 -18.46 -3.67
CA TRP A 110 18.32 -17.85 -2.60
C TRP A 110 19.24 -16.79 -3.18
N MET A 111 19.20 -15.60 -2.65
CA MET A 111 19.99 -14.45 -3.11
C MET A 111 20.63 -13.74 -1.90
N GLU A 112 21.73 -13.02 -2.16
CA GLU A 112 22.30 -12.14 -1.14
C GLU A 112 21.29 -11.07 -0.73
N ALA A 113 21.14 -10.84 0.58
CA ALA A 113 20.19 -9.88 1.12
C ALA A 113 20.39 -8.46 0.55
N ALA A 114 21.65 -8.06 0.35
CA ALA A 114 22.01 -6.77 -0.23
C ALA A 114 21.46 -6.56 -1.66
N LEU A 115 21.25 -7.62 -2.44
CA LEU A 115 20.67 -7.51 -3.78
C LEU A 115 19.17 -7.20 -3.74
N PHE A 116 18.45 -7.69 -2.72
CA PHE A 116 17.04 -7.33 -2.52
C PHE A 116 16.84 -5.88 -2.09
N GLU A 117 17.80 -5.31 -1.35
CA GLU A 117 17.75 -3.89 -0.93
C GLU A 117 18.17 -2.93 -2.04
N ALA A 118 19.00 -3.39 -2.97
CA ALA A 118 19.52 -2.59 -4.09
C ALA A 118 18.53 -2.43 -5.24
N GLU A 119 17.45 -3.23 -5.29
CA GLU A 119 16.40 -3.04 -6.28
C GLU A 119 15.69 -1.70 -6.03
N ASN A 120 16.09 -0.69 -6.80
CA ASN A 120 15.41 0.60 -6.81
C ASN A 120 13.90 0.36 -7.00
N SER A 121 13.11 0.86 -6.07
CA SER A 121 11.67 0.76 -6.16
C SER A 121 11.18 1.35 -7.48
N ILE A 122 10.63 0.50 -8.33
CA ILE A 122 10.05 0.91 -9.62
C ILE A 122 8.61 1.32 -9.34
N GLU A 123 8.17 2.45 -9.89
CA GLU A 123 6.77 2.84 -9.81
C GLU A 123 5.89 1.78 -10.52
N SER A 124 4.84 1.35 -9.85
CA SER A 124 3.84 0.48 -10.46
C SER A 124 2.58 1.25 -10.84
N THR A 125 1.75 0.64 -11.68
CA THR A 125 0.40 1.13 -11.97
C THR A 125 -0.63 0.64 -10.96
N VAL A 126 -0.20 -0.12 -9.94
CA VAL A 126 -1.06 -0.66 -8.89
C VAL A 126 -1.43 0.44 -7.92
N SER A 127 -2.73 0.68 -7.75
CA SER A 127 -3.24 1.65 -6.79
C SER A 127 -3.14 1.12 -5.35
N TYR A 128 -2.98 2.04 -4.40
CA TYR A 128 -3.06 1.72 -2.97
C TYR A 128 -4.44 1.18 -2.61
N ASP A 129 -4.48 0.18 -1.76
CA ASP A 129 -5.71 -0.28 -1.13
C ASP A 129 -6.04 0.65 0.04
N ILE A 130 -7.17 1.35 -0.06
CA ILE A 130 -7.60 2.36 0.94
C ILE A 130 -7.89 1.78 2.33
N ARG A 131 -8.03 0.45 2.44
CA ARG A 131 -8.25 -0.23 3.72
C ARG A 131 -7.01 -0.24 4.62
N PHE A 132 -5.83 0.01 4.06
CA PHE A 132 -4.55 -0.09 4.75
C PHE A 132 -3.74 1.19 4.61
N PRO A 133 -2.86 1.51 5.60
CA PRO A 133 -1.96 2.65 5.52
C PRO A 133 -1.06 2.57 4.27
N ALA A 134 -0.95 3.66 3.52
CA ALA A 134 -0.19 3.67 2.26
C ALA A 134 1.29 3.29 2.46
N GLN A 135 1.91 3.73 3.56
CA GLN A 135 3.31 3.44 3.90
C GLN A 135 3.56 1.97 4.26
N ALA A 136 2.51 1.21 4.57
CA ALA A 136 2.62 -0.23 4.85
C ALA A 136 2.46 -1.09 3.60
N GLN A 137 2.21 -0.47 2.43
CA GLN A 137 1.91 -1.19 1.19
C GLN A 137 3.08 -1.18 0.23
N TYR A 138 3.34 -2.31 -0.37
CA TYR A 138 4.33 -2.49 -1.43
C TYR A 138 3.92 -3.63 -2.37
N VAL A 139 4.52 -3.65 -3.54
CA VAL A 139 4.27 -4.68 -4.56
C VAL A 139 5.52 -5.54 -4.72
N VAL A 140 5.33 -6.83 -4.91
CA VAL A 140 6.37 -7.74 -5.36
C VAL A 140 5.93 -8.44 -6.64
N ARG A 141 6.90 -8.79 -7.50
CA ARG A 141 6.67 -9.52 -8.76
C ARG A 141 6.86 -11.00 -8.56
N VAL A 142 5.93 -11.79 -9.08
CA VAL A 142 6.05 -13.27 -9.06
C VAL A 142 7.07 -13.72 -10.11
N ARG A 143 7.97 -14.61 -9.71
CA ARG A 143 8.89 -15.33 -10.58
C ARG A 143 8.67 -16.84 -10.47
N GLY A 144 8.54 -17.48 -11.61
CA GLY A 144 8.38 -18.96 -11.69
C GLY A 144 6.96 -19.42 -11.33
N GLU A 145 6.86 -20.70 -10.92
CA GLU A 145 5.60 -21.44 -10.78
C GLU A 145 5.23 -21.78 -9.33
N SER A 146 5.95 -21.22 -8.35
CA SER A 146 5.76 -21.57 -6.92
C SER A 146 4.41 -21.11 -6.33
N LEU A 147 3.67 -20.28 -7.08
CA LEU A 147 2.39 -19.71 -6.69
C LEU A 147 1.32 -19.92 -7.77
N ASN A 148 1.51 -20.87 -8.69
CA ASN A 148 0.74 -20.99 -9.94
C ASN A 148 -0.76 -21.25 -9.76
N ARG A 149 -1.21 -21.69 -8.58
CA ARG A 149 -2.65 -21.79 -8.24
C ARG A 149 -3.32 -20.45 -8.06
N ILE A 150 -2.55 -19.39 -7.79
CA ILE A 150 -3.06 -18.05 -7.45
C ILE A 150 -2.55 -17.01 -8.43
N ALA A 151 -1.24 -17.02 -8.71
CA ALA A 151 -0.56 -16.04 -9.54
C ALA A 151 0.51 -16.70 -10.40
N GLY A 152 0.64 -16.26 -11.64
CA GLY A 152 1.64 -16.74 -12.60
C GLY A 152 2.90 -15.88 -12.62
N ASN A 153 3.89 -16.34 -13.38
CA ASN A 153 5.13 -15.61 -13.60
C ASN A 153 4.86 -14.23 -14.22
N GLY A 154 5.37 -13.18 -13.60
CA GLY A 154 5.18 -11.78 -14.02
C GLY A 154 4.02 -11.07 -13.32
N ASP A 155 3.10 -11.78 -12.68
CA ASP A 155 2.01 -11.19 -11.91
C ASP A 155 2.56 -10.35 -10.74
N LEU A 156 1.76 -9.37 -10.29
CA LEU A 156 2.12 -8.48 -9.20
C LEU A 156 1.26 -8.79 -7.97
N LEU A 157 1.89 -8.89 -6.82
CA LEU A 157 1.23 -9.12 -5.53
C LEU A 157 1.26 -7.81 -4.73
N LEU A 158 0.09 -7.31 -4.34
CA LEU A 158 0.00 -6.22 -3.37
C LEU A 158 0.15 -6.79 -1.96
N CYS A 159 1.19 -6.36 -1.30
CA CYS A 159 1.58 -6.76 0.04
C CYS A 159 1.31 -5.64 1.03
N VAL A 160 0.87 -6.00 2.23
CA VAL A 160 0.71 -5.09 3.37
C VAL A 160 1.59 -5.60 4.51
N ASP A 161 2.57 -4.81 4.93
CA ASP A 161 3.30 -5.07 6.17
C ASP A 161 2.29 -5.06 7.33
N TYR A 162 2.01 -6.23 7.87
CA TYR A 162 0.96 -6.43 8.85
C TYR A 162 1.28 -5.77 10.19
N LEU A 163 2.57 -5.70 10.56
CA LEU A 163 3.02 -5.03 11.78
C LEU A 163 2.88 -3.51 11.63
N ALA A 164 3.36 -2.94 10.53
CA ALA A 164 3.26 -1.51 10.25
C ALA A 164 1.80 -1.05 10.06
N ALA A 165 0.94 -1.92 9.55
CA ALA A 165 -0.49 -1.65 9.39
C ALA A 165 -1.30 -1.91 10.66
N GLY A 166 -0.74 -2.54 11.69
CA GLY A 166 -1.45 -2.92 12.92
C GLY A 166 -2.58 -3.93 12.69
N ILE A 167 -2.40 -4.85 11.73
CA ILE A 167 -3.39 -5.90 11.43
C ILE A 167 -2.93 -7.26 11.90
N GLU A 168 -3.88 -8.10 12.29
CA GLU A 168 -3.63 -9.49 12.65
C GLU A 168 -3.67 -10.39 11.43
N LEU A 169 -2.77 -11.37 11.38
CA LEU A 169 -2.82 -12.47 10.42
C LEU A 169 -3.86 -13.49 10.86
N LYS A 170 -4.61 -14.03 9.90
CA LYS A 170 -5.66 -15.00 10.13
C LYS A 170 -5.37 -16.29 9.37
N GLU A 171 -5.96 -17.37 9.84
CA GLU A 171 -6.00 -18.63 9.11
C GLU A 171 -6.51 -18.41 7.68
N ASN A 172 -5.88 -19.07 6.72
CA ASN A 172 -6.10 -18.93 5.28
C ASN A 172 -5.64 -17.59 4.66
N ASP A 173 -4.92 -16.74 5.38
CA ASP A 173 -4.26 -15.60 4.76
C ASP A 173 -3.13 -16.07 3.84
N LEU A 174 -3.03 -15.42 2.68
CA LEU A 174 -1.85 -15.54 1.82
C LEU A 174 -0.79 -14.58 2.34
N VAL A 175 0.42 -15.08 2.60
CA VAL A 175 1.47 -14.30 3.25
C VAL A 175 2.78 -14.34 2.44
N LEU A 176 3.50 -13.24 2.48
CA LEU A 176 4.88 -13.15 2.01
C LEU A 176 5.81 -13.63 3.12
N VAL A 177 6.59 -14.65 2.82
CA VAL A 177 7.52 -15.28 3.76
C VAL A 177 8.94 -15.01 3.30
N GLU A 178 9.79 -14.63 4.24
CA GLU A 178 11.22 -14.50 4.06
C GLU A 178 11.91 -15.58 4.90
N ARG A 179 12.76 -16.36 4.28
CA ARG A 179 13.65 -17.31 4.93
C ARG A 179 15.07 -16.78 4.82
N SER A 180 15.81 -16.81 5.91
CA SER A 180 17.21 -16.38 5.91
C SER A 180 18.14 -17.44 6.44
N ARG A 181 19.36 -17.50 5.93
CA ARG A 181 20.48 -18.34 6.38
C ARG A 181 21.77 -17.53 6.38
N ASP A 182 22.83 -18.16 6.88
CA ASP A 182 24.14 -17.54 6.94
C ASP A 182 24.09 -16.20 7.70
N GLU A 183 23.44 -16.21 8.89
CA GLU A 183 23.23 -15.01 9.73
C GLU A 183 22.51 -13.86 9.00
N GLY A 184 21.59 -14.21 8.07
CA GLY A 184 20.80 -13.25 7.31
C GLY A 184 21.46 -12.74 6.02
N MET A 185 22.66 -13.23 5.67
CA MET A 185 23.34 -12.81 4.43
C MET A 185 22.66 -13.31 3.17
N THR A 186 22.01 -14.48 3.26
CA THR A 186 21.28 -15.08 2.13
C THR A 186 19.82 -15.22 2.48
N ILE A 187 18.94 -14.72 1.62
CA ILE A 187 17.50 -14.77 1.81
C ILE A 187 16.77 -15.38 0.61
N GLU A 188 15.62 -15.96 0.91
CA GLU A 188 14.62 -16.41 -0.04
C GLU A 188 13.28 -15.76 0.29
N ARG A 189 12.58 -15.22 -0.70
CA ARG A 189 11.20 -14.73 -0.54
C ARG A 189 10.24 -15.63 -1.30
N THR A 190 9.20 -16.11 -0.60
CA THR A 190 8.16 -16.95 -1.17
C THR A 190 6.79 -16.55 -0.66
N ALA A 191 5.73 -16.90 -1.40
CA ALA A 191 4.36 -16.73 -0.93
C ALA A 191 3.79 -18.08 -0.47
N LYS A 192 3.10 -18.07 0.66
CA LYS A 192 2.54 -19.27 1.29
C LYS A 192 1.16 -18.98 1.88
N ARG A 193 0.34 -20.01 2.04
CA ARG A 193 -0.92 -19.97 2.78
C ARG A 193 -0.66 -20.26 4.25
N LEU A 194 -1.08 -19.33 5.13
CA LEU A 194 -1.03 -19.55 6.56
C LEU A 194 -2.19 -20.47 6.98
N VAL A 195 -1.88 -21.64 7.52
CA VAL A 195 -2.87 -22.58 8.07
C VAL A 195 -2.53 -22.93 9.50
N ASN A 196 -3.56 -23.23 10.29
CA ASN A 196 -3.39 -23.67 11.66
C ASN A 196 -3.81 -25.14 11.77
N LEU A 197 -2.82 -26.04 11.86
CA LEU A 197 -3.03 -27.48 11.97
C LEU A 197 -2.60 -27.94 13.37
N ASN A 198 -3.55 -28.55 14.12
CA ASN A 198 -3.30 -29.11 15.46
C ASN A 198 -2.68 -28.13 16.46
N GLY A 199 -3.03 -26.84 16.36
CA GLY A 199 -2.48 -25.78 17.22
C GLY A 199 -1.07 -25.29 16.83
N GLN A 200 -0.59 -25.68 15.65
CA GLN A 200 0.67 -25.26 15.08
C GLN A 200 0.42 -24.50 13.78
N SER A 201 1.07 -23.36 13.59
CA SER A 201 0.99 -22.59 12.35
C SER A 201 1.90 -23.21 11.29
N GLU A 202 1.34 -23.44 10.11
CA GLU A 202 2.05 -23.97 8.95
C GLU A 202 1.89 -23.03 7.75
N LEU A 203 2.93 -22.96 6.92
CA LEU A 203 2.99 -22.15 5.72
C LEU A 203 2.97 -23.09 4.51
N MET A 204 1.78 -23.28 3.95
CA MET A 204 1.54 -24.23 2.86
C MET A 204 1.78 -23.61 1.49
N PRO A 205 2.32 -24.40 0.53
CA PRO A 205 2.50 -23.94 -0.84
C PRO A 205 1.15 -23.74 -1.57
N GLU A 206 1.15 -22.84 -2.53
CA GLU A 206 0.02 -22.60 -3.44
C GLU A 206 0.43 -22.90 -4.89
N SER A 207 1.01 -24.06 -5.08
CA SER A 207 1.47 -24.56 -6.39
C SER A 207 1.00 -26.01 -6.60
N ASP A 208 0.82 -26.42 -7.85
CA ASP A 208 0.63 -27.81 -8.27
C ASP A 208 1.92 -28.43 -8.83
N ASP A 209 2.98 -27.63 -8.97
CA ASP A 209 4.29 -28.10 -9.39
C ASP A 209 4.95 -28.94 -8.27
N PRO A 210 5.34 -30.20 -8.54
CA PRO A 210 5.96 -31.07 -7.54
C PRO A 210 7.24 -30.51 -6.90
N ARG A 211 7.92 -29.59 -7.55
CA ARG A 211 9.13 -28.94 -7.04
C ARG A 211 8.87 -27.98 -5.87
N PHE A 212 7.63 -27.50 -5.70
CA PHE A 212 7.28 -26.45 -4.75
C PHE A 212 6.23 -26.90 -3.72
N GLN A 213 6.32 -28.15 -3.26
CA GLN A 213 5.36 -28.74 -2.30
C GLN A 213 5.81 -28.64 -0.84
N GLU A 214 6.96 -28.01 -0.57
CA GLU A 214 7.49 -27.89 0.80
C GLU A 214 6.57 -27.04 1.68
N THR A 215 6.07 -27.64 2.75
CA THR A 215 5.37 -26.97 3.84
C THR A 215 6.38 -26.53 4.88
N ILE A 216 6.28 -25.30 5.36
CA ILE A 216 7.16 -24.74 6.37
C ILE A 216 6.39 -24.67 7.68
N VAL A 217 6.88 -25.36 8.72
CA VAL A 217 6.35 -25.21 10.08
C VAL A 217 6.80 -23.85 10.60
N TYR A 218 5.82 -22.98 10.93
CA TYR A 218 6.12 -21.65 11.45
C TYR A 218 6.07 -21.64 12.97
N ARG A 219 7.19 -21.30 13.58
CA ARG A 219 7.32 -21.07 15.03
C ARG A 219 8.00 -19.72 15.21
N GLU A 220 7.37 -18.84 15.97
CA GLU A 220 7.96 -17.56 16.28
C GLU A 220 9.18 -17.79 17.20
N GLY A 221 10.39 -17.36 16.74
CA GLY A 221 11.62 -17.45 17.52
C GLY A 221 12.40 -18.79 17.39
N ASP A 222 12.06 -19.66 16.44
CA ASP A 222 12.81 -20.90 16.22
C ASP A 222 14.19 -20.60 15.62
N ALA A 223 15.25 -21.06 16.31
CA ALA A 223 16.65 -20.76 16.02
C ALA A 223 17.36 -21.88 15.23
N ASP A 224 16.64 -22.67 14.47
CA ASP A 224 17.30 -23.59 13.51
C ASP A 224 17.95 -22.75 12.38
N HIS A 225 19.05 -23.22 11.82
CA HIS A 225 19.94 -22.50 10.88
C HIS A 225 19.26 -21.70 9.75
N THR A 226 17.94 -21.80 9.63
CA THR A 226 17.11 -21.00 8.71
C THR A 226 16.03 -20.27 9.49
N GLU A 227 16.18 -18.96 9.63
CA GLU A 227 15.15 -18.13 10.24
C GLU A 227 14.00 -17.90 9.26
N VAL A 228 12.75 -18.07 9.72
CA VAL A 228 11.53 -17.88 8.93
C VAL A 228 10.74 -16.70 9.49
N LYS A 229 10.46 -15.70 8.66
CA LYS A 229 9.68 -14.51 9.01
C LYS A 229 8.53 -14.31 8.04
N ILE A 230 7.34 -14.04 8.57
CA ILE A 230 6.25 -13.50 7.75
C ILE A 230 6.48 -11.98 7.64
N LYS A 231 6.61 -11.48 6.41
CA LYS A 231 6.89 -10.06 6.15
C LYS A 231 5.62 -9.26 5.89
N ALA A 232 4.64 -9.87 5.23
CA ALA A 232 3.43 -9.18 4.85
C ALA A 232 2.26 -10.13 4.62
N LYS A 233 1.06 -9.58 4.69
CA LYS A 233 -0.16 -10.18 4.14
C LYS A 233 -0.28 -9.78 2.66
N ILE A 234 -0.53 -10.75 1.78
CA ILE A 234 -0.84 -10.50 0.37
C ILE A 234 -2.35 -10.30 0.26
N VAL A 235 -2.77 -9.14 -0.22
CA VAL A 235 -4.19 -8.73 -0.21
C VAL A 235 -4.81 -8.70 -1.60
N MET A 236 -3.98 -8.68 -2.66
CA MET A 236 -4.47 -8.62 -4.04
C MET A 236 -3.42 -9.15 -5.02
N VAL A 237 -3.89 -9.72 -6.12
CA VAL A 237 -3.08 -10.15 -7.27
C VAL A 237 -3.50 -9.34 -8.49
N PHE A 238 -2.53 -8.76 -9.18
CA PHE A 238 -2.72 -8.05 -10.44
C PHE A 238 -2.05 -8.83 -11.56
N LYS A 239 -2.79 -9.04 -12.63
CA LYS A 239 -2.29 -9.67 -13.85
C LYS A 239 -2.06 -8.58 -14.89
N PRO A 240 -0.80 -8.22 -15.19
CA PRO A 240 -0.49 -7.31 -16.29
C PRO A 240 -1.02 -7.91 -17.62
N LEU A 241 -1.57 -7.05 -18.48
CA LEU A 241 -2.04 -7.43 -19.81
C LEU A 241 -0.86 -7.67 -20.76
#